data_5fdd83b23baf45aa4eacb52d1100d3ec
#
_entry.id   5fdd83b23baf45aa4eacb52d1100d3ec
#
_cell.length_a   1.000
_cell.length_b   1.000
_cell.length_c   1.000
_cell.angle_alpha   90.00
_cell.angle_beta   90.00
_cell.angle_gamma   90.00
#
_symmetry.space_group_name_H-M   'P 1'
#
loop_
_entity.id
_entity.type
_entity.pdbx_description
1 polymer ?
#
loop_
_entity_poly.entity_id
_entity_poly.type
_entity_poly.pdbx_seq_one_letter_code
_entity_poly.pdbx_strand_id
1 'polypeptide(L)'
;MLLAEGHEVFGIRRDSSKLAPGVRAIEGDVARPDSLGPAPQRVEYAVFAVGADEGSEKAYRRAYLDGLAGFLEWLADEGQRPRRLVMVSSTAVYGQRRGEHIDEDSPTHPTQFRGETLLASEGLAASSGLSTVVVRLGGIYGPGREGLIDRAREGKLQLRSAEHFTNRIHRDDAAGLIRHLLFYSSPEPLYLGVDDAAAEEAELYNWLAKELDAPAPEEEGDDAETDRRRQAGSKRCSNRRLRESGYSFRYPTYRDGYAELIRARPPA
;
A
#
# COMPACT_ATOMS: atom_id res chain seq x y z
N MET A 1 3.81 6.50 15.47
CA MET A 1 4.38 7.75 14.95
C MET A 1 3.55 8.94 15.44
N LEU A 2 2.41 9.29 14.84
CA LEU A 2 1.65 10.51 15.18
C LEU A 2 1.35 10.67 16.67
N LEU A 3 0.89 9.61 17.37
CA LEU A 3 0.66 9.64 18.82
C LEU A 3 1.93 9.98 19.60
N ALA A 4 3.08 9.44 19.20
CA ALA A 4 4.37 9.72 19.86
C ALA A 4 4.84 11.17 19.63
N GLU A 5 4.29 11.86 18.66
CA GLU A 5 4.53 13.26 18.35
C GLU A 5 3.50 14.21 18.97
N GLY A 6 2.61 13.66 19.79
CA GLY A 6 1.61 14.45 20.51
C GLY A 6 0.33 14.76 19.72
N HIS A 7 0.15 14.16 18.55
CA HIS A 7 -1.09 14.33 17.78
C HIS A 7 -2.22 13.50 18.38
N GLU A 8 -3.42 14.05 18.35
CA GLU A 8 -4.65 13.31 18.59
C GLU A 8 -5.02 12.53 17.32
N VAL A 9 -5.15 11.22 17.43
CA VAL A 9 -5.39 10.33 16.29
C VAL A 9 -6.71 9.59 16.46
N PHE A 10 -7.56 9.68 15.44
CA PHE A 10 -8.81 8.95 15.36
C PHE A 10 -8.70 7.85 14.30
N GLY A 11 -9.30 6.71 14.58
CA GLY A 11 -9.33 5.58 13.66
C GLY A 11 -10.77 5.13 13.42
N ILE A 12 -11.18 5.09 12.14
CA ILE A 12 -12.48 4.57 11.75
C ILE A 12 -12.33 3.08 11.47
N ARG A 13 -13.06 2.24 12.19
CA ARG A 13 -13.11 0.79 11.98
C ARG A 13 -14.45 0.20 12.39
N ARG A 14 -14.87 -0.88 11.70
CA ARG A 14 -16.04 -1.69 12.07
C ARG A 14 -15.83 -2.45 13.40
N ASP A 15 -14.58 -2.76 13.72
CA ASP A 15 -14.17 -3.40 14.96
C ASP A 15 -13.06 -2.55 15.59
N SER A 16 -13.45 -1.74 16.55
CA SER A 16 -12.57 -0.79 17.24
C SER A 16 -11.50 -1.45 18.09
N SER A 17 -11.69 -2.72 18.49
CA SER A 17 -10.70 -3.48 19.25
C SER A 17 -9.37 -3.70 18.52
N LYS A 18 -9.37 -3.54 17.19
CA LYS A 18 -8.20 -3.66 16.32
C LYS A 18 -7.42 -2.36 16.15
N LEU A 19 -7.83 -1.29 16.80
CA LEU A 19 -7.07 -0.04 16.79
C LEU A 19 -5.85 -0.15 17.72
N ALA A 20 -4.79 0.55 17.35
CA ALA A 20 -3.61 0.63 18.19
C ALA A 20 -3.92 1.38 19.51
N PRO A 21 -3.27 1.03 20.63
CA PRO A 21 -3.43 1.75 21.89
C PRO A 21 -3.22 3.27 21.73
N GLY A 22 -4.10 4.05 22.29
CA GLY A 22 -4.09 5.52 22.22
C GLY A 22 -4.79 6.13 21.00
N VAL A 23 -5.16 5.34 20.00
CA VAL A 23 -6.02 5.80 18.89
C VAL A 23 -7.47 5.86 19.38
N ARG A 24 -8.14 7.00 19.22
CA ARG A 24 -9.56 7.15 19.53
C ARG A 24 -10.42 6.50 18.45
N ALA A 25 -11.39 5.69 18.86
CA ALA A 25 -12.25 4.97 17.94
C ALA A 25 -13.40 5.85 17.44
N ILE A 26 -13.64 5.79 16.14
CA ILE A 26 -14.92 6.09 15.51
C ILE A 26 -15.40 4.78 14.90
N GLU A 27 -16.37 4.14 15.57
CA GLU A 27 -16.86 2.84 15.13
C GLU A 27 -17.87 3.01 14.00
N GLY A 28 -17.75 2.17 12.96
CA GLY A 28 -18.66 2.17 11.82
C GLY A 28 -17.98 1.72 10.53
N ASP A 29 -18.75 1.73 9.47
CA ASP A 29 -18.34 1.30 8.12
C ASP A 29 -18.33 2.51 7.19
N VAL A 30 -17.16 2.87 6.69
CA VAL A 30 -17.01 4.01 5.76
C VAL A 30 -17.88 3.87 4.49
N ALA A 31 -18.23 2.66 4.08
CA ALA A 31 -19.17 2.45 2.97
C ALA A 31 -20.66 2.61 3.39
N ARG A 32 -20.91 3.01 4.61
CA ARG A 32 -22.23 3.35 5.18
C ARG A 32 -22.07 4.54 6.13
N PRO A 33 -22.00 5.77 5.60
CA PRO A 33 -21.68 6.97 6.39
C PRO A 33 -22.60 7.13 7.60
N ASP A 34 -23.89 6.81 7.48
CA ASP A 34 -24.86 6.84 8.60
C ASP A 34 -24.50 5.94 9.79
N SER A 35 -23.61 4.96 9.59
CA SER A 35 -23.13 4.08 10.66
C SER A 35 -21.97 4.67 11.46
N LEU A 36 -21.38 5.77 11.00
CA LEU A 36 -20.24 6.41 11.65
C LEU A 36 -20.70 7.28 12.81
N GLY A 37 -19.97 7.22 13.91
CA GLY A 37 -20.13 8.17 14.99
C GLY A 37 -19.71 9.59 14.59
N PRO A 38 -19.97 10.60 15.45
CA PRO A 38 -19.65 11.98 15.15
C PRO A 38 -18.15 12.19 14.95
N ALA A 39 -17.82 13.12 14.06
CA ALA A 39 -16.43 13.53 13.87
C ALA A 39 -15.90 14.28 15.12
N PRO A 40 -14.58 14.28 15.33
CA PRO A 40 -13.97 15.17 16.32
C PRO A 40 -14.23 16.64 15.93
N GLN A 41 -14.13 17.54 16.92
CA GLN A 41 -14.39 18.97 16.72
C GLN A 41 -13.68 19.55 15.48
N ARG A 42 -12.49 19.05 15.18
CA ARG A 42 -11.69 19.46 14.03
C ARG A 42 -10.82 18.32 13.52
N VAL A 43 -10.92 18.05 12.22
CA VAL A 43 -10.02 17.17 11.47
C VAL A 43 -9.07 18.02 10.64
N GLU A 44 -7.79 18.07 11.02
CA GLU A 44 -6.80 18.86 10.27
C GLU A 44 -6.23 18.08 9.09
N TYR A 45 -6.06 16.77 9.24
CA TYR A 45 -5.50 15.87 8.25
C TYR A 45 -6.29 14.57 8.20
N ALA A 46 -6.45 14.01 7.03
CA ALA A 46 -7.14 12.76 6.82
C ALA A 46 -6.27 11.77 6.04
N VAL A 47 -6.40 10.49 6.35
CA VAL A 47 -5.76 9.39 5.61
C VAL A 47 -6.81 8.36 5.26
N PHE A 48 -6.94 8.06 3.97
CA PHE A 48 -7.77 6.98 3.49
C PHE A 48 -6.86 5.80 3.10
N ALA A 49 -6.78 4.79 3.97
CA ALA A 49 -5.91 3.61 3.83
C ALA A 49 -6.70 2.32 4.10
N VAL A 50 -7.82 2.18 3.40
CA VAL A 50 -8.71 1.01 3.52
C VAL A 50 -8.21 -0.14 2.66
N GLY A 51 -8.47 -1.37 3.06
CA GLY A 51 -8.23 -2.57 2.29
C GLY A 51 -9.53 -3.36 2.06
N ALA A 52 -9.65 -4.04 0.93
CA ALA A 52 -10.76 -4.94 0.69
C ALA A 52 -10.62 -6.20 1.57
N ASP A 53 -11.75 -6.67 2.10
CA ASP A 53 -11.80 -7.87 2.95
C ASP A 53 -11.52 -9.16 2.13
N GLU A 54 -11.86 -9.12 0.84
CA GLU A 54 -11.74 -10.23 -0.09
C GLU A 54 -11.14 -9.78 -1.43
N GLY A 55 -10.65 -10.75 -2.20
CA GLY A 55 -10.09 -10.50 -3.54
C GLY A 55 -11.14 -10.32 -4.64
N SER A 56 -12.44 -10.24 -4.34
CA SER A 56 -13.53 -10.10 -5.31
C SER A 56 -13.68 -8.66 -5.80
N GLU A 57 -14.17 -8.48 -7.02
CA GLU A 57 -14.46 -7.14 -7.58
C GLU A 57 -15.45 -6.36 -6.71
N LYS A 58 -16.50 -7.02 -6.25
CA LYS A 58 -17.50 -6.43 -5.35
C LYS A 58 -16.88 -5.88 -4.07
N ALA A 59 -15.98 -6.66 -3.44
CA ALA A 59 -15.30 -6.22 -2.21
C ALA A 59 -14.34 -5.05 -2.48
N TYR A 60 -13.66 -5.06 -3.62
CA TYR A 60 -12.81 -3.94 -4.04
C TYR A 60 -13.61 -2.66 -4.26
N ARG A 61 -14.71 -2.72 -5.03
CA ARG A 61 -15.58 -1.56 -5.25
C ARG A 61 -16.13 -1.01 -3.94
N ARG A 62 -16.61 -1.91 -3.07
CA ARG A 62 -17.10 -1.54 -1.74
C ARG A 62 -16.04 -0.82 -0.90
N ALA A 63 -14.81 -1.35 -0.86
CA ALA A 63 -13.75 -0.78 -0.03
C ALA A 63 -13.24 0.56 -0.58
N TYR A 64 -12.93 0.62 -1.87
CA TYR A 64 -12.20 1.74 -2.45
C TYR A 64 -13.10 2.82 -3.07
N LEU A 65 -14.25 2.46 -3.64
CA LEU A 65 -15.18 3.44 -4.20
C LEU A 65 -16.26 3.84 -3.19
N ASP A 66 -17.07 2.88 -2.74
CA ASP A 66 -18.17 3.18 -1.81
C ASP A 66 -17.59 3.67 -0.48
N GLY A 67 -16.50 3.06 -0.01
CA GLY A 67 -15.82 3.46 1.21
C GLY A 67 -15.23 4.86 1.14
N LEU A 68 -14.61 5.26 0.03
CA LEU A 68 -14.11 6.63 -0.13
C LEU A 68 -15.26 7.63 -0.28
N ALA A 69 -16.27 7.30 -1.08
CA ALA A 69 -17.45 8.16 -1.23
C ALA A 69 -18.12 8.44 0.13
N GLY A 70 -18.42 7.38 0.90
CA GLY A 70 -19.03 7.54 2.22
C GLY A 70 -18.12 8.23 3.23
N PHE A 71 -16.79 8.04 3.17
CA PHE A 71 -15.86 8.80 4.01
C PHE A 71 -15.87 10.30 3.69
N LEU A 72 -15.90 10.66 2.40
CA LEU A 72 -15.98 12.06 1.97
C LEU A 72 -17.32 12.70 2.32
N GLU A 73 -18.43 11.97 2.16
CA GLU A 73 -19.77 12.36 2.57
C GLU A 73 -19.82 12.63 4.08
N TRP A 74 -19.36 11.68 4.89
CA TRP A 74 -19.29 11.85 6.35
C TRP A 74 -18.46 13.09 6.76
N LEU A 75 -17.28 13.31 6.14
CA LEU A 75 -16.51 14.54 6.41
C LEU A 75 -17.30 15.80 6.08
N ALA A 76 -18.04 15.81 4.98
CA ALA A 76 -18.84 16.97 4.56
C ALA A 76 -20.04 17.23 5.51
N ASP A 77 -20.77 16.17 5.88
CA ASP A 77 -21.93 16.24 6.77
C ASP A 77 -21.53 16.71 8.18
N GLU A 78 -20.37 16.28 8.66
CA GLU A 78 -19.79 16.73 9.92
C GLU A 78 -19.05 18.09 9.81
N GLY A 79 -19.17 18.78 8.68
CA GLY A 79 -18.56 20.09 8.46
C GLY A 79 -17.03 20.11 8.45
N GLN A 80 -16.40 18.94 8.24
CA GLN A 80 -14.95 18.80 8.28
C GLN A 80 -14.31 19.10 6.92
N ARG A 81 -13.27 19.93 6.93
CA ARG A 81 -12.46 20.26 5.76
C ARG A 81 -10.98 20.10 6.09
N PRO A 82 -10.44 18.88 6.07
CA PRO A 82 -9.03 18.66 6.34
C PRO A 82 -8.16 19.46 5.36
N ARG A 83 -7.04 19.98 5.88
CA ARG A 83 -6.04 20.68 5.07
C ARG A 83 -5.43 19.79 4.01
N ARG A 84 -5.43 18.47 4.27
CA ARG A 84 -4.93 17.46 3.34
C ARG A 84 -5.58 16.10 3.59
N LEU A 85 -5.92 15.45 2.48
CA LEU A 85 -6.26 14.04 2.42
C LEU A 85 -5.11 13.28 1.76
N VAL A 86 -4.51 12.31 2.44
CA VAL A 86 -3.61 11.34 1.81
C VAL A 86 -4.40 10.07 1.51
N MET A 87 -4.49 9.72 0.23
CA MET A 87 -5.17 8.51 -0.23
C MET A 87 -4.14 7.44 -0.61
N VAL A 88 -4.27 6.27 -0.01
CA VAL A 88 -3.44 5.10 -0.37
C VAL A 88 -4.09 4.37 -1.55
N SER A 89 -3.33 4.28 -2.64
CA SER A 89 -3.62 3.54 -3.86
C SER A 89 -2.54 2.47 -4.09
N SER A 90 -2.43 1.93 -5.29
CA SER A 90 -1.46 0.88 -5.62
C SER A 90 -0.87 1.07 -7.02
N THR A 91 0.36 0.61 -7.21
CA THR A 91 0.99 0.47 -8.54
C THR A 91 0.25 -0.50 -9.47
N ALA A 92 -0.81 -1.17 -9.01
CA ALA A 92 -1.69 -1.99 -9.83
C ALA A 92 -2.48 -1.20 -10.89
N VAL A 93 -2.55 0.14 -10.78
CA VAL A 93 -3.14 1.03 -11.80
C VAL A 93 -2.34 1.07 -13.09
N TYR A 94 -1.08 0.68 -13.06
CA TYR A 94 -0.20 0.63 -14.23
C TYR A 94 -0.27 -0.72 -14.91
N GLY A 95 -0.55 -0.73 -16.22
CA GLY A 95 -0.74 -1.93 -17.03
C GLY A 95 0.54 -2.51 -17.66
N GLN A 96 1.71 -1.91 -17.43
CA GLN A 96 2.99 -2.35 -18.00
C GLN A 96 3.38 -3.75 -17.51
N ARG A 97 3.93 -4.59 -18.42
CA ARG A 97 4.16 -6.02 -18.19
C ARG A 97 5.50 -6.56 -18.66
N ARG A 98 6.37 -5.70 -19.23
CA ARG A 98 7.63 -6.09 -19.87
C ARG A 98 8.87 -5.53 -19.17
N GLY A 99 8.75 -5.19 -17.88
CA GLY A 99 9.84 -4.59 -17.12
C GLY A 99 10.08 -3.12 -17.45
N GLU A 100 9.08 -2.41 -17.99
CA GLU A 100 9.21 -0.99 -18.32
C GLU A 100 9.50 -0.16 -17.07
N HIS A 101 10.31 0.89 -17.24
CA HIS A 101 10.46 1.92 -16.22
C HIS A 101 9.22 2.81 -16.22
N ILE A 102 8.66 3.02 -15.05
CA ILE A 102 7.52 3.90 -14.84
C ILE A 102 7.76 4.87 -13.69
N ASP A 103 7.11 6.00 -13.79
CA ASP A 103 7.03 7.05 -12.79
C ASP A 103 5.58 7.55 -12.64
N GLU A 104 5.39 8.64 -11.93
CA GLU A 104 4.08 9.23 -11.69
C GLU A 104 3.42 9.79 -12.96
N ASP A 105 4.20 10.17 -13.96
CA ASP A 105 3.72 10.74 -15.23
C ASP A 105 3.45 9.66 -16.30
N SER A 106 3.79 8.42 -16.00
CA SER A 106 3.58 7.27 -16.88
C SER A 106 2.08 6.94 -17.04
N PRO A 107 1.62 6.52 -18.25
CA PRO A 107 0.22 6.26 -18.50
C PRO A 107 -0.31 5.08 -17.66
N THR A 108 -1.50 5.27 -17.10
CA THR A 108 -2.23 4.26 -16.34
C THR A 108 -3.24 3.57 -17.25
N HIS A 109 -3.00 2.29 -17.56
CA HIS A 109 -3.92 1.46 -18.37
C HIS A 109 -4.12 0.11 -17.63
N PRO A 110 -4.87 0.12 -16.52
CA PRO A 110 -5.14 -1.11 -15.78
C PRO A 110 -5.90 -2.09 -16.66
N THR A 111 -5.55 -3.37 -16.58
CA THR A 111 -6.19 -4.44 -17.34
C THR A 111 -7.00 -5.38 -16.45
N GLN A 112 -7.16 -4.99 -15.19
CA GLN A 112 -7.86 -5.78 -14.18
C GLN A 112 -8.71 -4.88 -13.30
N PHE A 113 -9.84 -5.41 -12.83
CA PHE A 113 -10.79 -4.69 -11.99
C PHE A 113 -10.14 -4.02 -10.76
N ARG A 114 -9.06 -4.61 -10.22
CA ARG A 114 -8.34 -4.04 -9.06
C ARG A 114 -7.72 -2.69 -9.40
N GLY A 115 -6.98 -2.63 -10.49
CA GLY A 115 -6.38 -1.38 -10.95
C GLY A 115 -7.42 -0.37 -11.43
N GLU A 116 -8.45 -0.83 -12.13
CA GLU A 116 -9.56 0.01 -12.62
C GLU A 116 -10.31 0.65 -11.46
N THR A 117 -10.64 -0.15 -10.43
CA THR A 117 -11.32 0.35 -9.22
C THR A 117 -10.48 1.39 -8.47
N LEU A 118 -9.18 1.12 -8.31
CA LEU A 118 -8.28 2.06 -7.65
C LEU A 118 -8.14 3.37 -8.45
N LEU A 119 -7.98 3.29 -9.76
CA LEU A 119 -7.87 4.47 -10.62
C LEU A 119 -9.15 5.32 -10.59
N ALA A 120 -10.33 4.67 -10.58
CA ALA A 120 -11.60 5.37 -10.41
C ALA A 120 -11.71 6.04 -9.03
N SER A 121 -11.20 5.38 -7.98
CA SER A 121 -11.16 5.95 -6.63
C SER A 121 -10.19 7.15 -6.53
N GLU A 122 -9.04 7.12 -7.22
CA GLU A 122 -8.14 8.27 -7.33
C GLU A 122 -8.85 9.48 -7.99
N GLY A 123 -9.63 9.23 -9.04
CA GLY A 123 -10.45 10.25 -9.69
C GLY A 123 -11.51 10.87 -8.74
N LEU A 124 -12.16 10.01 -7.93
CA LEU A 124 -13.10 10.46 -6.91
C LEU A 124 -12.41 11.33 -5.86
N ALA A 125 -11.25 10.92 -5.36
CA ALA A 125 -10.46 11.71 -4.40
C ALA A 125 -10.06 13.07 -4.98
N ALA A 126 -9.58 13.11 -6.23
CA ALA A 126 -9.19 14.34 -6.91
C ALA A 126 -10.36 15.32 -7.11
N SER A 127 -11.57 14.80 -7.32
CA SER A 127 -12.79 15.61 -7.50
C SER A 127 -13.47 16.05 -6.19
N SER A 128 -12.96 15.63 -5.03
CA SER A 128 -13.55 15.90 -3.72
C SER A 128 -13.50 17.38 -3.27
N GLY A 129 -12.71 18.21 -3.94
CA GLY A 129 -12.46 19.60 -3.53
C GLY A 129 -11.51 19.73 -2.32
N LEU A 130 -10.96 18.62 -1.81
CA LEU A 130 -9.91 18.63 -0.79
C LEU A 130 -8.52 18.67 -1.44
N SER A 131 -7.53 19.21 -0.71
CA SER A 131 -6.12 19.06 -1.10
C SER A 131 -5.72 17.60 -0.94
N THR A 132 -5.74 16.84 -2.03
CA THR A 132 -5.52 15.40 -2.03
C THR A 132 -4.14 15.05 -2.55
N VAL A 133 -3.47 14.12 -1.86
CA VAL A 133 -2.23 13.48 -2.29
C VAL A 133 -2.48 11.98 -2.40
N VAL A 134 -2.29 11.43 -3.59
CA VAL A 134 -2.40 10.00 -3.84
C VAL A 134 -1.03 9.34 -3.68
N VAL A 135 -1.00 8.20 -3.00
CA VAL A 135 0.21 7.39 -2.85
C VAL A 135 -0.04 6.01 -3.43
N ARG A 136 0.58 5.70 -4.58
CA ARG A 136 0.53 4.38 -5.21
C ARG A 136 1.61 3.50 -4.61
N LEU A 137 1.23 2.66 -3.65
CA LEU A 137 2.17 1.76 -2.97
C LEU A 137 2.49 0.54 -3.84
N GLY A 138 3.74 0.08 -3.75
CA GLY A 138 4.17 -1.25 -4.19
C GLY A 138 3.69 -2.35 -3.25
N GLY A 139 4.24 -3.55 -3.39
CA GLY A 139 3.97 -4.67 -2.50
C GLY A 139 4.46 -4.39 -1.08
N ILE A 140 3.54 -4.23 -0.15
CA ILE A 140 3.87 -3.95 1.25
C ILE A 140 4.30 -5.25 1.94
N TYR A 141 5.46 -5.21 2.59
CA TYR A 141 5.97 -6.27 3.46
C TYR A 141 6.40 -5.70 4.82
N GLY A 142 6.68 -6.55 5.79
CA GLY A 142 7.06 -6.11 7.14
C GLY A 142 6.37 -6.92 8.23
N PRO A 143 6.47 -6.54 9.51
CA PRO A 143 5.81 -7.25 10.60
C PRO A 143 4.31 -7.46 10.35
N GLY A 144 3.85 -8.72 10.45
CA GLY A 144 2.47 -9.13 10.13
C GLY A 144 2.17 -9.26 8.63
N ARG A 145 3.18 -9.10 7.74
CA ARG A 145 3.10 -9.30 6.28
C ARG A 145 4.34 -10.08 5.78
N GLU A 146 4.62 -11.19 6.42
CA GLU A 146 5.83 -12.01 6.26
C GLU A 146 5.62 -13.22 5.35
N GLY A 147 4.48 -13.31 4.66
CA GLY A 147 4.09 -14.48 3.88
C GLY A 147 5.11 -14.93 2.82
N LEU A 148 5.98 -14.03 2.33
CA LEU A 148 7.05 -14.43 1.43
C LEU A 148 8.18 -15.17 2.18
N ILE A 149 8.50 -14.76 3.41
CA ILE A 149 9.45 -15.45 4.30
C ILE A 149 8.92 -16.84 4.64
N ASP A 150 7.62 -16.94 5.00
CA ASP A 150 7.00 -18.23 5.32
C ASP A 150 7.05 -19.19 4.12
N ARG A 151 6.70 -18.71 2.92
CA ARG A 151 6.81 -19.49 1.68
C ARG A 151 8.25 -19.92 1.37
N ALA A 152 9.23 -19.06 1.61
CA ALA A 152 10.64 -19.41 1.44
C ALA A 152 11.05 -20.54 2.39
N ARG A 153 10.72 -20.44 3.68
CA ARG A 153 10.99 -21.48 4.67
C ARG A 153 10.33 -22.82 4.35
N GLU A 154 9.15 -22.77 3.76
CA GLU A 154 8.39 -23.96 3.34
C GLU A 154 8.86 -24.55 2.00
N GLY A 155 9.85 -23.96 1.34
CA GLY A 155 10.31 -24.39 0.01
C GLY A 155 9.26 -24.18 -1.09
N LYS A 156 8.34 -23.21 -0.90
CA LYS A 156 7.22 -22.93 -1.82
C LYS A 156 7.46 -21.71 -2.72
N LEU A 157 8.70 -21.28 -2.87
CA LEU A 157 9.02 -20.23 -3.82
C LEU A 157 9.11 -20.83 -5.23
N GLN A 158 8.41 -20.20 -6.18
CA GLN A 158 8.37 -20.62 -7.57
C GLN A 158 8.86 -19.49 -8.46
N LEU A 159 9.80 -19.77 -9.35
CA LEU A 159 10.34 -18.83 -10.32
C LEU A 159 9.48 -18.80 -11.57
N ARG A 160 9.26 -17.62 -12.10
CA ARG A 160 8.63 -17.46 -13.42
C ARG A 160 9.65 -17.78 -14.51
N SER A 161 9.15 -18.33 -15.62
CA SER A 161 9.97 -18.62 -16.79
C SER A 161 10.49 -17.36 -17.50
N ALA A 162 9.87 -16.20 -17.27
CA ALA A 162 10.26 -14.91 -17.84
C ALA A 162 10.69 -13.93 -16.73
N GLU A 163 11.61 -13.04 -17.09
CA GLU A 163 12.07 -11.96 -16.24
C GLU A 163 10.87 -11.15 -15.69
N HIS A 164 10.80 -11.00 -14.38
CA HIS A 164 9.69 -10.33 -13.71
C HIS A 164 10.18 -9.41 -12.62
N PHE A 165 9.85 -8.12 -12.76
CA PHE A 165 10.18 -7.11 -11.75
C PHE A 165 9.03 -6.89 -10.77
N THR A 166 9.39 -6.85 -9.49
CA THR A 166 8.48 -6.53 -8.38
C THR A 166 8.94 -5.26 -7.69
N ASN A 167 7.98 -4.46 -7.22
CA ASN A 167 8.24 -3.23 -6.47
C ASN A 167 7.73 -3.43 -5.06
N ARG A 168 8.51 -3.04 -4.07
CA ARG A 168 8.20 -3.28 -2.66
C ARG A 168 8.34 -2.03 -1.83
N ILE A 169 7.75 -2.07 -0.65
CA ILE A 169 7.96 -1.08 0.39
C ILE A 169 7.78 -1.74 1.76
N HIS A 170 8.66 -1.43 2.70
CA HIS A 170 8.46 -1.88 4.07
C HIS A 170 7.26 -1.16 4.69
N ARG A 171 6.47 -1.86 5.52
CA ARG A 171 5.28 -1.31 6.19
C ARG A 171 5.56 -0.02 6.95
N ASP A 172 6.70 0.04 7.64
CA ASP A 172 7.05 1.22 8.44
C ASP A 172 7.46 2.41 7.56
N ASP A 173 8.07 2.15 6.39
CA ASP A 173 8.31 3.19 5.38
C ASP A 173 7.01 3.63 4.70
N ALA A 174 6.07 2.71 4.43
CA ALA A 174 4.75 3.09 3.93
C ALA A 174 4.02 4.04 4.91
N ALA A 175 4.08 3.75 6.21
CA ALA A 175 3.54 4.65 7.23
C ALA A 175 4.32 5.96 7.35
N GLY A 176 5.66 5.89 7.28
CA GLY A 176 6.56 7.03 7.35
C GLY A 176 6.35 8.03 6.21
N LEU A 177 6.23 7.53 4.97
CA LEU A 177 5.98 8.39 3.81
C LEU A 177 4.59 9.05 3.85
N ILE A 178 3.55 8.32 4.31
CA ILE A 178 2.21 8.92 4.50
C ILE A 178 2.29 10.06 5.51
N ARG A 179 2.96 9.83 6.66
CA ARG A 179 3.21 10.89 7.64
C ARG A 179 4.00 12.06 7.04
N HIS A 180 5.08 11.79 6.30
CA HIS A 180 5.87 12.83 5.64
C HIS A 180 4.98 13.67 4.73
N LEU A 181 4.19 13.05 3.86
CA LEU A 181 3.32 13.74 2.92
C LEU A 181 2.15 14.49 3.58
N LEU A 182 1.68 14.06 4.75
CA LEU A 182 0.69 14.82 5.51
C LEU A 182 1.20 16.20 5.88
N PHE A 183 2.48 16.33 6.26
CA PHE A 183 3.07 17.57 6.77
C PHE A 183 4.00 18.27 5.78
N TYR A 184 4.32 17.66 4.65
CA TYR A 184 5.17 18.29 3.64
C TYR A 184 4.50 19.56 3.08
N SER A 185 5.22 20.66 3.06
CA SER A 185 4.63 21.98 2.79
C SER A 185 4.03 22.12 1.39
N SER A 186 4.64 21.49 0.40
CA SER A 186 4.27 21.64 -1.02
C SER A 186 4.28 20.29 -1.76
N PRO A 187 3.39 19.36 -1.42
CA PRO A 187 3.38 18.06 -2.09
C PRO A 187 2.81 18.16 -3.49
N GLU A 188 3.38 17.32 -4.36
CA GLU A 188 2.76 16.99 -5.63
C GLU A 188 1.49 16.13 -5.40
N PRO A 189 0.56 16.08 -6.36
CA PRO A 189 -0.68 15.35 -6.18
C PRO A 189 -0.53 13.82 -6.16
N LEU A 190 0.62 13.29 -6.61
CA LEU A 190 0.85 11.86 -6.76
C LEU A 190 2.30 11.48 -6.45
N TYR A 191 2.46 10.37 -5.72
CA TYR A 191 3.75 9.76 -5.42
C TYR A 191 3.71 8.25 -5.59
N LEU A 192 4.83 7.66 -6.07
CA LEU A 192 5.06 6.23 -6.02
C LEU A 192 5.75 5.86 -4.71
N GLY A 193 5.05 5.06 -3.89
CA GLY A 193 5.56 4.55 -2.63
C GLY A 193 6.20 3.19 -2.82
N VAL A 194 7.43 3.17 -3.31
CA VAL A 194 8.28 1.99 -3.49
C VAL A 194 9.67 2.26 -2.94
N ASP A 195 10.40 1.21 -2.53
CA ASP A 195 11.80 1.32 -2.13
C ASP A 195 12.72 1.64 -3.33
N ASP A 196 14.03 1.75 -3.10
CA ASP A 196 15.00 2.13 -4.13
C ASP A 196 15.32 1.02 -5.14
N ALA A 197 14.84 -0.20 -4.88
CA ALA A 197 15.19 -1.38 -5.66
C ALA A 197 13.95 -2.08 -6.24
N ALA A 198 13.60 -1.77 -7.49
CA ALA A 198 12.74 -2.66 -8.24
C ALA A 198 13.47 -4.01 -8.42
N ALA A 199 13.08 -5.02 -7.64
CA ALA A 199 13.75 -6.30 -7.61
C ALA A 199 13.28 -7.22 -8.73
N GLU A 200 14.21 -7.87 -9.43
CA GLU A 200 13.87 -9.04 -10.20
C GLU A 200 13.43 -10.17 -9.26
N GLU A 201 12.31 -10.81 -9.56
CA GLU A 201 11.68 -11.80 -8.68
C GLU A 201 12.62 -12.98 -8.38
N ALA A 202 13.34 -13.47 -9.39
CA ALA A 202 14.27 -14.58 -9.22
C ALA A 202 15.45 -14.18 -8.32
N GLU A 203 15.98 -12.98 -8.46
CA GLU A 203 17.04 -12.46 -7.60
C GLU A 203 16.57 -12.39 -6.14
N LEU A 204 15.39 -11.82 -5.90
CA LEU A 204 14.81 -11.73 -4.58
C LEU A 204 14.58 -13.10 -3.93
N TYR A 205 14.02 -14.05 -4.69
CA TYR A 205 13.68 -15.37 -4.16
C TYR A 205 14.93 -16.20 -3.85
N ASN A 206 15.93 -16.18 -4.72
CA ASN A 206 17.20 -16.84 -4.49
C ASN A 206 17.93 -16.23 -3.27
N TRP A 207 17.90 -14.91 -3.16
CA TRP A 207 18.47 -14.23 -2.00
C TRP A 207 17.75 -14.63 -0.69
N LEU A 208 16.41 -14.65 -0.67
CA LEU A 208 15.64 -15.07 0.52
C LEU A 208 15.92 -16.53 0.90
N ALA A 209 15.93 -17.45 -0.08
CA ALA A 209 16.24 -18.86 0.17
C ALA A 209 17.62 -19.02 0.81
N LYS A 210 18.62 -18.30 0.30
CA LYS A 210 19.98 -18.28 0.85
C LYS A 210 20.04 -17.73 2.28
N GLU A 211 19.41 -16.58 2.54
CA GLU A 211 19.43 -15.95 3.88
C GLU A 211 18.69 -16.78 4.96
N LEU A 212 17.75 -17.61 4.52
CA LEU A 212 16.94 -18.47 5.39
C LEU A 212 17.48 -19.90 5.53
N ASP A 213 18.57 -20.24 4.81
CA ASP A 213 19.04 -21.63 4.64
C ASP A 213 17.91 -22.59 4.22
N ALA A 214 17.06 -22.11 3.30
CA ALA A 214 15.86 -22.77 2.83
C ALA A 214 16.09 -23.39 1.43
N PRO A 215 15.23 -24.33 0.98
CA PRO A 215 15.31 -24.88 -0.37
C PRO A 215 15.33 -23.81 -1.45
N ALA A 216 16.11 -24.06 -2.50
CA ALA A 216 16.13 -23.18 -3.66
C ALA A 216 14.73 -23.07 -4.29
N PRO A 217 14.37 -21.92 -4.86
CA PRO A 217 13.11 -21.77 -5.58
C PRO A 217 13.02 -22.75 -6.77
N GLU A 218 11.84 -23.30 -6.97
CA GLU A 218 11.55 -24.19 -8.10
C GLU A 218 10.99 -23.43 -9.30
N GLU A 219 11.03 -24.02 -10.48
CA GLU A 219 10.35 -23.46 -11.65
C GLU A 219 8.81 -23.50 -11.48
N GLU A 220 8.14 -22.49 -12.00
CA GLU A 220 6.70 -22.32 -11.89
C GLU A 220 5.93 -23.46 -12.59
N GLY A 221 5.05 -24.11 -11.83
CA GLY A 221 4.10 -25.09 -12.37
C GLY A 221 2.84 -24.43 -12.97
N ASP A 222 1.92 -25.25 -13.47
CA ASP A 222 0.62 -24.82 -14.01
C ASP A 222 -0.48 -24.99 -12.93
N ASP A 223 -0.61 -24.02 -12.01
CA ASP A 223 -1.65 -23.98 -10.99
C ASP A 223 -2.36 -22.61 -10.92
N ALA A 224 -3.43 -22.52 -10.10
CA ALA A 224 -4.23 -21.28 -9.97
C ALA A 224 -3.46 -20.12 -9.32
N GLU A 225 -2.45 -20.39 -8.52
CA GLU A 225 -1.56 -19.36 -7.94
C GLU A 225 -0.65 -18.79 -9.01
N THR A 226 -0.09 -19.66 -9.85
CA THR A 226 0.67 -19.30 -11.05
C THR A 226 -0.12 -18.38 -11.97
N ASP A 227 -1.38 -18.71 -12.27
CA ASP A 227 -2.23 -17.87 -13.11
C ASP A 227 -2.46 -16.47 -12.52
N ARG A 228 -2.67 -16.37 -11.21
CA ARG A 228 -2.77 -15.08 -10.52
C ARG A 228 -1.47 -14.29 -10.57
N ARG A 229 -0.33 -14.95 -10.42
CA ARG A 229 0.99 -14.33 -10.53
C ARG A 229 1.28 -13.87 -11.94
N ARG A 230 0.95 -14.64 -12.98
CA ARG A 230 1.09 -14.28 -14.40
C ARG A 230 0.28 -13.01 -14.74
N GLN A 231 -0.80 -12.74 -14.04
CA GLN A 231 -1.61 -11.54 -14.20
C GLN A 231 -0.98 -10.30 -13.57
N ALA A 232 -0.08 -10.41 -12.61
CA ALA A 232 0.64 -9.29 -12.05
C ALA A 232 1.57 -8.68 -13.10
N GLY A 233 1.56 -7.36 -13.23
CA GLY A 233 2.43 -6.66 -14.18
C GLY A 233 3.88 -6.70 -13.76
N SER A 234 4.79 -6.71 -14.75
CA SER A 234 6.24 -6.56 -14.57
C SER A 234 6.64 -5.13 -14.93
N LYS A 235 7.15 -4.36 -13.97
CA LYS A 235 7.54 -2.96 -14.15
C LYS A 235 8.55 -2.52 -13.09
N ARG A 236 9.30 -1.49 -13.39
CA ARG A 236 10.29 -0.87 -12.50
C ARG A 236 9.81 0.53 -12.12
N CYS A 237 9.25 0.68 -10.93
CA CYS A 237 8.71 1.95 -10.45
C CYS A 237 9.84 2.82 -9.90
N SER A 238 9.84 4.11 -10.27
CA SER A 238 10.76 5.12 -9.75
C SER A 238 10.15 5.81 -8.54
N ASN A 239 10.88 5.89 -7.45
CA ASN A 239 10.50 6.69 -6.27
C ASN A 239 11.17 8.08 -6.26
N ARG A 240 11.70 8.52 -7.40
CA ARG A 240 12.49 9.77 -7.50
C ARG A 240 11.73 10.97 -6.94
N ARG A 241 10.47 11.16 -7.30
CA ARG A 241 9.62 12.27 -6.80
C ARG A 241 9.49 12.24 -5.27
N LEU A 242 9.34 11.06 -4.68
CA LEU A 242 9.29 10.90 -3.23
C LEU A 242 10.64 11.25 -2.58
N ARG A 243 11.75 10.83 -3.17
CA ARG A 243 13.10 11.19 -2.72
C ARG A 243 13.35 12.69 -2.82
N GLU A 244 12.97 13.32 -3.90
CA GLU A 244 13.08 14.77 -4.12
C GLU A 244 12.24 15.59 -3.12
N SER A 245 11.17 15.01 -2.55
CA SER A 245 10.42 15.63 -1.44
C SER A 245 11.17 15.64 -0.11
N GLY A 246 12.35 15.01 -0.04
CA GLY A 246 13.15 14.90 1.18
C GLY A 246 12.85 13.67 2.02
N TYR A 247 12.00 12.73 1.55
CA TYR A 247 11.76 11.49 2.26
C TYR A 247 13.00 10.58 2.25
N SER A 248 13.35 10.04 3.41
CA SER A 248 14.44 9.07 3.58
C SER A 248 13.88 7.75 4.07
N PHE A 249 14.14 6.67 3.35
CA PHE A 249 13.71 5.33 3.73
C PHE A 249 14.51 4.80 4.90
N ARG A 250 13.83 4.16 5.84
CA ARG A 250 14.45 3.35 6.90
C ARG A 250 15.00 2.05 6.32
N TYR A 251 14.29 1.49 5.34
CA TYR A 251 14.67 0.29 4.61
C TYR A 251 14.77 0.62 3.12
N PRO A 252 15.95 1.12 2.67
CA PRO A 252 16.13 1.58 1.30
C PRO A 252 15.89 0.51 0.25
N THR A 253 16.12 -0.76 0.60
CA THR A 253 15.89 -1.90 -0.29
C THR A 253 15.17 -3.04 0.43
N TYR A 254 14.59 -3.95 -0.35
CA TYR A 254 14.00 -5.16 0.20
C TYR A 254 14.99 -5.97 1.05
N ARG A 255 16.30 -5.93 0.76
CA ARG A 255 17.34 -6.65 1.51
C ARG A 255 17.43 -6.14 2.94
N ASP A 256 17.39 -4.83 3.12
CA ASP A 256 17.46 -4.20 4.45
C ASP A 256 16.26 -4.62 5.31
N GLY A 257 15.05 -4.54 4.75
CA GLY A 257 13.84 -4.85 5.47
C GLY A 257 13.66 -6.34 5.76
N TYR A 258 13.89 -7.21 4.77
CA TYR A 258 13.80 -8.66 5.00
C TYR A 258 14.90 -9.17 5.92
N ALA A 259 16.13 -8.65 5.86
CA ALA A 259 17.19 -9.04 6.78
C ALA A 259 16.83 -8.70 8.23
N GLU A 260 16.17 -7.58 8.49
CA GLU A 260 15.68 -7.26 9.85
C GLU A 260 14.58 -8.24 10.29
N LEU A 261 13.62 -8.56 9.41
CA LEU A 261 12.53 -9.50 9.71
C LEU A 261 13.05 -10.92 9.99
N ILE A 262 14.03 -11.38 9.22
CA ILE A 262 14.66 -12.69 9.39
C ILE A 262 15.36 -12.76 10.75
N ARG A 263 16.12 -11.71 11.12
CA ARG A 263 16.79 -11.62 12.43
C ARG A 263 15.80 -11.57 13.59
N ALA A 264 14.68 -10.89 13.44
CA ALA A 264 13.64 -10.78 14.46
C ALA A 264 12.86 -12.09 14.68
N ARG A 265 12.89 -13.00 13.69
CA ARG A 265 12.21 -14.30 13.74
C ARG A 265 13.17 -15.40 13.28
N PRO A 266 14.16 -15.76 14.12
CA PRO A 266 15.09 -16.84 13.80
C PRO A 266 14.35 -18.15 13.56
N PRO A 267 14.95 -19.12 12.85
CA PRO A 267 14.39 -20.47 12.73
C PRO A 267 14.19 -21.07 14.11
N ALA A 268 13.12 -21.87 14.27
CA ALA A 268 12.81 -22.58 15.51
C ALA A 268 13.85 -23.66 15.82
#